data_a0d4c40eb914487aa4a0bc36a62fa77f
#
_entry.id   a0d4c40eb914487aa4a0bc36a62fa77f
#
_cell.length_a   1.000
_cell.length_b   1.000
_cell.length_c   1.000
_cell.angle_alpha   90.00
_cell.angle_beta   90.00
_cell.angle_gamma   90.00
#
_symmetry.space_group_name_H-M   'P 1'
#
loop_
_entity.id
_entity.type
_entity.pdbx_description
1 polymer ?
#
loop_
_entity_poly.entity_id
_entity_poly.type
_entity_poly.pdbx_seq_one_letter_code
_entity_poly.pdbx_strand_id
1 'polypeptide(L)' 'MSTELKSHAAEVTLTRFFGGSDRGTCVQVTAGRGVGGDYVQLTRAQAAALAMDLMDFAAGREQEDE' A
#
# COMPACT_ATOMS: atom_id res chain seq x y z
N MET A 1 6.77 8.46 -14.55
CA MET A 1 7.38 7.14 -14.65
C MET A 1 7.12 6.35 -13.37
N SER A 2 6.75 5.12 -13.49
CA SER A 2 6.44 4.30 -12.32
C SER A 2 7.55 3.30 -12.07
N THR A 3 7.71 2.95 -10.81
CA THR A 3 8.72 2.00 -10.39
C THR A 3 8.04 0.92 -9.57
N GLU A 4 8.26 -0.31 -9.95
CA GLU A 4 7.69 -1.43 -9.24
C GLU A 4 8.56 -1.79 -8.04
N LEU A 5 7.94 -1.87 -6.89
CA LEU A 5 8.59 -2.27 -5.66
C LEU A 5 7.95 -3.59 -5.24
N LYS A 6 8.68 -4.65 -5.31
CA LYS A 6 8.11 -5.97 -5.05
C LYS A 6 8.01 -6.24 -3.57
N SER A 7 6.91 -6.85 -3.19
CA SER A 7 6.71 -7.32 -1.84
C SER A 7 6.52 -8.83 -1.90
N HIS A 8 7.18 -9.53 -1.02
CA HIS A 8 7.05 -10.98 -0.96
C HIS A 8 5.95 -11.43 -0.03
N ALA A 9 5.27 -10.48 0.59
CA ALA A 9 4.23 -10.84 1.54
C ALA A 9 2.88 -10.83 0.83
N ALA A 10 2.14 -11.92 0.96
CA ALA A 10 0.74 -11.99 0.55
C ALA A 10 0.49 -11.65 -0.91
N GLU A 11 1.49 -11.84 -1.78
CA GLU A 11 1.34 -11.62 -3.21
C GLU A 11 0.83 -10.21 -3.52
N VAL A 12 1.48 -9.25 -2.91
CA VAL A 12 1.14 -7.84 -3.09
C VAL A 12 2.25 -7.19 -3.89
N THR A 13 1.87 -6.38 -4.87
CA THR A 13 2.81 -5.64 -5.68
C THR A 13 2.65 -4.15 -5.39
N LEU A 14 3.77 -3.49 -5.17
CA LEU A 14 3.77 -2.06 -4.94
C LEU A 14 4.37 -1.37 -6.15
N THR A 15 3.67 -0.37 -6.65
CA THR A 15 4.14 0.41 -7.79
C THR A 15 4.12 1.87 -7.43
N ARG A 16 5.28 2.52 -7.52
CA ARG A 16 5.37 3.94 -7.23
C ARG A 16 5.10 4.73 -8.49
N PHE A 17 4.31 5.79 -8.35
CA PHE A 17 4.00 6.64 -9.49
C PHE A 17 3.81 8.07 -9.01
N PHE A 18 3.81 8.99 -9.97
CA PHE A 18 3.59 10.39 -9.64
C PHE A 18 2.13 10.71 -9.86
N GLY A 19 1.47 11.17 -8.80
CA GLY A 19 0.04 11.43 -8.83
C GLY A 19 -0.34 12.86 -9.16
N GLY A 20 0.61 13.66 -9.60
CA GLY A 20 0.33 15.04 -9.95
C GLY A 20 0.81 15.98 -8.86
N SER A 21 0.77 17.28 -9.14
CA SER A 21 1.29 18.27 -8.21
C SER A 21 0.49 18.32 -6.93
N ASP A 22 -0.79 17.90 -6.96
CA ASP A 22 -1.60 17.91 -5.74
C ASP A 22 -1.28 16.75 -4.83
N ARG A 23 -1.01 15.59 -5.39
CA ARG A 23 -0.82 14.37 -4.60
C ARG A 23 0.64 13.98 -4.46
N GLY A 24 1.47 14.41 -5.39
CA GLY A 24 2.88 14.08 -5.34
C GLY A 24 3.13 12.62 -5.67
N THR A 25 4.19 12.09 -5.11
CA THR A 25 4.53 10.69 -5.32
C THR A 25 3.56 9.80 -4.55
N CYS A 26 3.00 8.83 -5.26
CA CYS A 26 2.02 7.92 -4.70
C CYS A 26 2.48 6.49 -4.88
N VAL A 27 1.78 5.58 -4.24
CA VAL A 27 2.03 4.17 -4.40
C VAL A 27 0.73 3.47 -4.74
N GLN A 28 0.81 2.51 -5.64
CA GLN A 28 -0.32 1.67 -5.96
C GLN A 28 -0.07 0.29 -5.37
N VAL A 29 -1.00 -0.17 -4.57
CA VAL A 29 -0.93 -1.48 -3.94
C VAL A 29 -1.86 -2.39 -4.71
N THR A 30 -1.28 -3.38 -5.36
CA THR A 30 -2.05 -4.33 -6.16
C THR A 30 -2.05 -5.67 -5.47
N ALA A 31 -3.22 -6.23 -5.25
CA ALA A 31 -3.35 -7.52 -4.58
C ALA A 31 -3.60 -8.59 -5.64
N GLY A 32 -3.01 -9.75 -5.40
CA GLY A 32 -3.20 -10.88 -6.30
C GLY A 32 -2.15 -10.92 -7.38
N ARG A 33 -2.26 -11.91 -8.22
CA ARG A 33 -1.31 -12.14 -9.30
C ARG A 33 -1.92 -11.87 -10.64
N GLY A 34 -1.08 -11.40 -11.53
CA GLY A 34 -1.47 -11.28 -12.91
C GLY A 34 -2.45 -10.17 -13.15
N VAL A 35 -3.10 -10.27 -14.27
CA VAL A 35 -3.98 -9.23 -14.76
C VAL A 35 -5.30 -9.29 -14.02
N GLY A 36 -5.84 -8.14 -13.72
CA GLY A 36 -7.17 -8.09 -13.15
C GLY A 36 -7.23 -8.09 -11.65
N GLY A 37 -6.11 -7.99 -10.98
CA GLY A 37 -6.11 -7.88 -9.53
C GLY A 37 -6.66 -6.54 -9.09
N ASP A 38 -7.17 -6.51 -7.88
CA ASP A 38 -7.66 -5.27 -7.31
C ASP A 38 -6.49 -4.43 -6.82
N TYR A 39 -6.69 -3.12 -6.85
CA TYR A 39 -5.64 -2.24 -6.39
C TYR A 39 -6.22 -1.04 -5.69
N VAL A 40 -5.37 -0.36 -4.94
CA VAL A 40 -5.71 0.90 -4.30
C VAL A 40 -4.51 1.83 -4.45
N GLN A 41 -4.77 3.11 -4.61
CA GLN A 41 -3.72 4.09 -4.79
C GLN A 41 -3.69 5.00 -3.57
N LEU A 42 -2.49 5.19 -3.02
CA LEU A 42 -2.32 5.91 -1.78
C LEU A 42 -1.30 7.03 -1.94
N THR A 43 -1.58 8.16 -1.31
CA THR A 43 -0.57 9.19 -1.16
C THR A 43 0.42 8.77 -0.09
N ARG A 44 1.51 9.54 0.06
CA ARG A 44 2.48 9.21 1.11
C ARG A 44 1.84 9.22 2.48
N ALA A 45 0.97 10.21 2.74
CA ALA A 45 0.32 10.30 4.05
C ALA A 45 -0.59 9.11 4.31
N GLN A 46 -1.34 8.71 3.27
CA GLN A 46 -2.22 7.56 3.42
C GLN A 46 -1.43 6.28 3.60
N ALA A 47 -0.32 6.17 2.88
CA ALA A 47 0.53 4.99 3.01
C ALA A 47 1.13 4.92 4.41
N ALA A 48 1.53 6.06 4.96
CA ALA A 48 2.09 6.08 6.30
C ALA A 48 1.06 5.64 7.33
N ALA A 49 -0.18 6.11 7.18
CA ALA A 49 -1.23 5.71 8.10
C ALA A 49 -1.50 4.22 8.02
N LEU A 50 -1.57 3.70 6.80
CA LEU A 50 -1.79 2.27 6.64
C LEU A 50 -0.63 1.46 7.23
N ALA A 51 0.59 1.95 7.04
CA ALA A 51 1.75 1.25 7.57
C ALA A 51 1.69 1.16 9.08
N MET A 52 1.27 2.23 9.74
CA MET A 52 1.15 2.20 11.19
C MET A 52 0.09 1.20 11.63
N ASP A 53 -1.02 1.16 10.93
CA ASP A 53 -2.06 0.17 11.25
C ASP A 53 -1.54 -1.24 11.08
N LEU A 54 -0.80 -1.48 10.01
CA LEU A 54 -0.26 -2.81 9.77
C LEU A 54 0.78 -3.18 10.82
N MET A 55 1.59 -2.22 11.24
CA MET A 55 2.58 -2.49 12.27
C MET A 55 1.91 -2.78 13.61
N ASP A 56 0.85 -2.08 13.92
CA ASP A 56 0.10 -2.36 15.14
C ASP A 56 -0.47 -3.76 15.12
N PHE A 57 -1.02 -4.16 13.99
CA PHE A 57 -1.54 -5.52 13.86
C PHE A 57 -0.42 -6.54 14.03
N ALA A 58 0.71 -6.31 13.37
CA ALA A 58 1.83 -7.25 13.43
C ALA A 58 2.36 -7.41 14.84
N ALA A 59 2.30 -6.34 15.62
CA ALA A 59 2.78 -6.36 17.00
C ALA A 59 1.71 -6.81 18.00
N GLY A 60 0.49 -7.07 17.51
CA GLY A 60 -0.59 -7.47 18.39
C GLY A 60 -1.19 -6.33 19.18
N ARG A 61 -1.05 -5.11 18.69
CA ARG A 61 -1.55 -3.95 19.40
C ARG A 61 -2.82 -3.38 18.81
N GLU A 62 -3.41 -4.09 17.85
CA GLU A 62 -4.63 -3.58 17.26
C GLU A 62 -5.74 -3.54 18.30
N GLN A 63 -6.66 -2.63 18.10
CA GLN A 63 -7.79 -2.53 19.00
C GLN A 63 -8.75 -3.65 18.77
N GLU A 64 -9.12 -4.28 19.86
CA GLU A 64 -10.09 -5.36 19.80
C GLU A 64 -11.42 -4.83 20.21
N ASP A 65 -12.38 -5.06 19.40
CA ASP A 65 -13.71 -4.54 19.66
C ASP A 65 -14.68 -5.59 20.06
N GLU A 66 -14.21 -6.68 20.53
CA GLU A 66 -15.14 -7.70 20.89
C GLU A 66 -16.00 -7.46 21.98
#